data_f8293a0641581b068e7119deeef4497f
#
_entry.id   f8293a0641581b068e7119deeef4497f
#
_cell.length_a   1.000
_cell.length_b   1.000
_cell.length_c   1.000
_cell.angle_alpha   90.00
_cell.angle_beta   90.00
_cell.angle_gamma   90.00
#
_symmetry.space_group_name_H-M   'P 1'
#
loop_
_entity.id
_entity.type
_entity.pdbx_description
1 polymer ?
#
loop_
_entity_poly.entity_id
_entity_poly.type
_entity_poly.pdbx_seq_one_letter_code
_entity_poly.pdbx_strand_id
1 'polypeptide(L)'
;MVIVYFVPLPTKSQHITFTRMNRKRILALIAALITIGVTKAQDTVDIWNLPPLSIEQGRYTTDWDNLSRQYNTPAWWREAKLGAWSHWDPQSAAEDGDWYSRGMYMEGHPQSKFHREHFGHPSEYGYKELCRDWKTDLWDPEDLMQLYQKMGARYFLALGNHHDNFDCWNSKYQPWNSVNIGPHQDIVGIWEKVARKYGMPFGIGFHSTPARTWGQFMPVRYTSDKQGDKAGVPYDAMLTKADGYKPNADGTDKWWKGMDPQDLYGPIHHDGRKSLESPFANQFMWRVDDAIRKYQPDMIYFDDHAGDSQVDLGIDMGLGKLTPQIIAHFYNIADKRTEGRKEVVATFKGVGGRYNSFQRNPEMVGIVDRSLVKSTELYTEDDIMAFPFQTEVSLQEWHYQKGGSYRSAEEIITRLMQNVSRNGCLLLNVTQHGRGNIDDEARQICLDFGRWIDINQEAVYSARPFDVWGNNDVIYTRQGGHIYAVILHPSSNPIVLPALSSQSAS
;
A
#
# COMPACT_ATOMS: atom_id res chain seq x y z
N MET A 1 10.78 19.16 32.26
CA MET A 1 9.76 18.37 32.98
C MET A 1 9.70 16.99 32.34
N VAL A 2 9.79 15.94 33.15
CA VAL A 2 9.64 14.55 32.70
C VAL A 2 8.17 14.16 32.87
N ILE A 3 7.53 13.75 31.80
CA ILE A 3 6.15 13.24 31.82
C ILE A 3 6.21 11.74 31.59
N VAL A 4 5.69 10.96 32.53
CA VAL A 4 5.67 9.50 32.46
C VAL A 4 4.26 9.07 32.06
N TYR A 5 4.15 8.35 30.94
CA TYR A 5 2.91 7.74 30.50
C TYR A 5 2.95 6.23 30.73
N PHE A 6 1.84 5.71 31.22
CA PHE A 6 1.61 4.27 31.29
C PHE A 6 0.75 3.85 30.10
N VAL A 7 0.94 2.66 29.58
CA VAL A 7 0.03 2.03 28.64
C VAL A 7 -1.04 1.30 29.46
N PRO A 8 -2.20 1.89 29.77
CA PRO A 8 -3.24 1.19 30.48
C PRO A 8 -3.93 0.21 29.50
N LEU A 9 -4.01 -1.05 29.88
CA LEU A 9 -4.84 -2.01 29.18
C LEU A 9 -6.30 -1.54 29.22
N PRO A 10 -7.07 -1.65 28.13
CA PRO A 10 -8.49 -1.35 28.13
C PRO A 10 -9.21 -2.33 29.07
N THR A 11 -9.82 -1.79 30.12
CA THR A 11 -10.74 -2.57 30.98
C THR A 11 -11.92 -3.02 30.16
N LYS A 12 -12.27 -4.31 30.25
CA LYS A 12 -13.38 -4.96 29.53
C LYS A 12 -14.61 -4.07 29.42
N SER A 13 -15.09 -3.96 28.20
CA SER A 13 -16.21 -3.11 27.76
C SER A 13 -17.49 -3.29 28.57
N GLN A 14 -18.11 -2.17 28.92
CA GLN A 14 -19.53 -2.12 29.20
C GLN A 14 -20.29 -2.11 27.86
N HIS A 15 -21.15 -3.08 27.65
CA HIS A 15 -22.03 -3.15 26.48
C HIS A 15 -22.95 -1.93 26.42
N ILE A 16 -22.77 -1.10 25.40
CA ILE A 16 -23.73 -0.04 25.06
C ILE A 16 -24.67 -0.60 24.01
N THR A 17 -25.93 -0.79 24.40
CA THR A 17 -27.02 -1.25 23.54
C THR A 17 -27.42 -0.11 22.60
N PHE A 18 -27.17 -0.24 21.31
CA PHE A 18 -27.66 0.68 20.29
C PHE A 18 -29.12 0.36 19.92
N THR A 19 -30.00 1.33 20.16
CA THR A 19 -31.41 1.27 19.75
C THR A 19 -31.52 1.47 18.23
N ARG A 20 -32.10 0.48 17.57
CA ARG A 20 -32.43 0.48 16.13
C ARG A 20 -33.25 1.70 15.72
N MET A 21 -32.73 2.56 14.88
CA MET A 21 -33.51 3.58 14.20
C MET A 21 -34.13 3.08 12.88
N ASN A 22 -35.35 3.49 12.65
CA ASN A 22 -36.34 2.96 11.72
C ASN A 22 -36.03 3.24 10.23
N ARG A 23 -36.06 2.18 9.41
CA ARG A 23 -35.80 2.11 7.95
C ARG A 23 -36.94 2.67 7.06
N LYS A 24 -37.52 3.82 7.32
CA LYS A 24 -38.65 4.32 6.50
C LYS A 24 -38.55 5.78 6.05
N ARG A 25 -37.36 6.34 5.75
CA ARG A 25 -37.28 7.70 5.18
C ARG A 25 -36.15 7.93 4.15
N ILE A 26 -35.70 6.92 3.40
CA ILE A 26 -34.77 7.14 2.27
C ILE A 26 -35.28 6.35 1.06
N LEU A 27 -36.42 6.73 0.55
CA LEU A 27 -36.97 6.22 -0.74
C LEU A 27 -37.77 7.34 -1.42
N ALA A 28 -37.13 8.46 -1.68
CA ALA A 28 -37.67 9.49 -2.55
C ALA A 28 -36.58 10.48 -2.91
N LEU A 29 -35.71 10.15 -3.87
CA LEU A 29 -34.94 11.10 -4.71
C LEU A 29 -33.92 10.36 -5.62
N ILE A 30 -34.37 9.30 -6.31
CA ILE A 30 -33.63 8.77 -7.47
C ILE A 30 -34.65 8.59 -8.60
N ALA A 31 -34.96 9.68 -9.25
CA ALA A 31 -35.57 9.67 -10.58
C ALA A 31 -35.23 10.99 -11.26
N ALA A 32 -34.44 10.88 -12.30
CA ALA A 32 -34.08 11.86 -13.33
C ALA A 32 -32.58 12.17 -13.35
N LEU A 33 -31.89 11.38 -14.18
CA LEU A 33 -30.98 11.89 -15.22
C LEU A 33 -30.34 10.68 -15.96
N ILE A 34 -31.14 10.02 -16.78
CA ILE A 34 -30.59 9.18 -17.85
C ILE A 34 -30.18 10.17 -18.95
N THR A 35 -28.99 10.70 -18.88
CA THR A 35 -28.31 11.23 -20.03
C THR A 35 -27.71 10.05 -20.79
N ILE A 36 -28.26 9.75 -21.95
CA ILE A 36 -27.65 8.87 -22.94
C ILE A 36 -26.33 9.52 -23.36
N GLY A 37 -25.27 9.20 -22.64
CA GLY A 37 -23.91 9.50 -23.07
C GLY A 37 -23.61 8.59 -24.28
N VAL A 38 -23.53 9.16 -25.46
CA VAL A 38 -22.85 8.52 -26.59
C VAL A 38 -21.40 8.31 -26.14
N THR A 39 -21.07 7.10 -25.76
CA THR A 39 -19.69 6.72 -25.53
C THR A 39 -18.96 6.80 -26.87
N LYS A 40 -18.21 7.89 -27.08
CA LYS A 40 -17.15 7.89 -28.09
C LYS A 40 -16.31 6.66 -27.80
N ALA A 41 -16.13 5.80 -28.80
CA ALA A 41 -15.13 4.75 -28.73
C ALA A 41 -13.84 5.41 -28.27
N GLN A 42 -13.36 5.04 -27.10
CA GLN A 42 -12.09 5.52 -26.58
C GLN A 42 -11.05 4.91 -27.50
N ASP A 43 -10.24 5.73 -28.17
CA ASP A 43 -9.14 5.24 -28.98
C ASP A 43 -8.36 4.26 -28.13
N THR A 44 -8.32 2.99 -28.53
CA THR A 44 -7.63 1.93 -27.78
C THR A 44 -6.15 2.23 -27.81
N VAL A 45 -5.61 2.60 -26.65
CA VAL A 45 -4.16 2.83 -26.51
C VAL A 45 -3.46 1.50 -26.63
N ASP A 46 -2.49 1.40 -27.54
CA ASP A 46 -1.59 0.24 -27.56
C ASP A 46 -0.61 0.36 -26.39
N ILE A 47 -1.00 -0.24 -25.26
CA ILE A 47 -0.29 -0.13 -23.97
C ILE A 47 1.10 -0.79 -23.98
N TRP A 48 1.35 -1.69 -24.96
CA TRP A 48 2.63 -2.38 -25.08
C TRP A 48 3.59 -1.70 -26.05
N ASN A 49 3.15 -0.64 -26.70
CA ASN A 49 3.95 0.13 -27.67
C ASN A 49 4.06 1.61 -27.29
N LEU A 50 4.00 1.90 -25.99
CA LEU A 50 4.14 3.24 -25.47
C LEU A 50 5.58 3.73 -25.55
N PRO A 51 5.82 4.99 -25.97
CA PRO A 51 7.14 5.59 -25.91
C PRO A 51 7.58 5.79 -24.44
N PRO A 52 8.88 5.96 -24.16
CA PRO A 52 9.34 6.40 -22.85
C PRO A 52 8.60 7.67 -22.41
N LEU A 53 8.20 7.72 -21.13
CA LEU A 53 7.56 8.91 -20.56
C LEU A 53 8.54 10.07 -20.51
N SER A 54 8.13 11.24 -20.99
CA SER A 54 8.87 12.48 -20.80
C SER A 54 8.75 12.95 -19.36
N ILE A 55 9.86 12.98 -18.63
CA ILE A 55 9.91 13.41 -17.24
C ILE A 55 9.58 14.90 -17.12
N GLU A 56 8.68 15.25 -16.22
CA GLU A 56 8.30 16.63 -15.95
C GLU A 56 9.53 17.47 -15.59
N GLN A 57 9.75 18.59 -16.26
CA GLN A 57 10.90 19.45 -16.07
C GLN A 57 10.69 20.41 -14.89
N GLY A 58 11.74 20.64 -14.10
CA GLY A 58 11.71 21.54 -12.95
C GLY A 58 13.05 21.56 -12.21
N ARG A 59 13.03 21.94 -10.94
CA ARG A 59 14.22 22.00 -10.09
C ARG A 59 14.78 20.62 -9.72
N TYR A 60 13.96 19.60 -9.74
CA TYR A 60 14.37 18.22 -9.49
C TYR A 60 14.76 17.55 -10.80
N THR A 61 16.02 17.14 -10.90
CA THR A 61 16.50 16.35 -12.04
C THR A 61 16.57 14.86 -11.68
N THR A 62 16.78 14.01 -12.67
CA THR A 62 16.92 12.56 -12.46
C THR A 62 18.28 12.14 -11.89
N ASP A 63 19.05 13.10 -11.42
CA ASP A 63 20.34 12.90 -10.76
C ASP A 63 20.16 12.83 -9.24
N TRP A 64 20.69 11.79 -8.62
CA TRP A 64 20.62 11.56 -7.18
C TRP A 64 21.22 12.69 -6.34
N ASP A 65 22.34 13.27 -6.81
CA ASP A 65 22.97 14.39 -6.11
C ASP A 65 22.09 15.64 -6.13
N ASN A 66 21.41 15.91 -7.25
CA ASN A 66 20.45 16.99 -7.32
C ASN A 66 19.25 16.71 -6.38
N LEU A 67 18.65 15.53 -6.45
CA LEU A 67 17.52 15.14 -5.61
C LEU A 67 17.85 15.29 -4.12
N SER A 68 19.02 14.79 -3.69
CA SER A 68 19.45 14.85 -2.29
C SER A 68 19.72 16.26 -1.76
N ARG A 69 20.07 17.20 -2.64
CA ARG A 69 20.27 18.61 -2.26
C ARG A 69 18.98 19.43 -2.29
N GLN A 70 18.02 19.06 -3.14
CA GLN A 70 16.78 19.82 -3.34
C GLN A 70 15.63 19.36 -2.46
N TYR A 71 15.59 18.07 -2.11
CA TYR A 71 14.49 17.50 -1.36
C TYR A 71 14.71 17.61 0.15
N ASN A 72 13.62 17.91 0.85
CA ASN A 72 13.53 17.76 2.29
C ASN A 72 12.21 17.07 2.61
N THR A 73 12.24 16.09 3.51
CA THR A 73 11.02 15.44 3.98
C THR A 73 10.10 16.47 4.62
N PRO A 74 8.87 16.65 4.10
CA PRO A 74 8.00 17.75 4.53
C PRO A 74 7.56 17.60 5.99
N ALA A 75 7.43 18.74 6.66
CA ALA A 75 7.06 18.80 8.06
C ALA A 75 5.72 18.13 8.33
N TRP A 76 4.71 18.35 7.46
CA TRP A 76 3.38 17.78 7.63
C TRP A 76 3.41 16.25 7.79
N TRP A 77 4.24 15.55 7.01
CA TRP A 77 4.36 14.09 7.07
C TRP A 77 5.20 13.65 8.29
N ARG A 78 6.35 14.30 8.48
CA ARG A 78 7.25 13.99 9.60
C ARG A 78 6.59 14.19 10.96
N GLU A 79 5.64 15.10 11.07
CA GLU A 79 4.89 15.42 12.29
C GLU A 79 3.63 14.56 12.46
N ALA A 80 3.09 14.03 11.39
CA ALA A 80 1.91 13.18 11.39
C ALA A 80 2.11 11.86 12.17
N LYS A 81 3.26 11.24 12.08
CA LYS A 81 3.68 10.01 12.76
C LYS A 81 2.87 8.75 12.47
N LEU A 82 1.59 8.89 12.16
CA LEU A 82 0.67 7.78 11.88
C LEU A 82 -0.12 8.03 10.60
N GLY A 83 -0.06 7.08 9.69
CA GLY A 83 -0.93 6.99 8.51
C GLY A 83 -1.84 5.77 8.57
N ALA A 84 -2.99 5.86 7.91
CA ALA A 84 -3.84 4.71 7.65
C ALA A 84 -3.67 4.25 6.20
N TRP A 85 -3.76 2.95 5.97
CA TRP A 85 -3.70 2.35 4.65
C TRP A 85 -4.91 1.46 4.39
N SER A 86 -5.49 1.59 3.21
CA SER A 86 -6.43 0.62 2.65
C SER A 86 -5.69 -0.19 1.58
N HIS A 87 -5.10 -1.31 1.99
CA HIS A 87 -4.42 -2.27 1.13
C HIS A 87 -5.44 -3.28 0.61
N TRP A 88 -6.22 -2.89 -0.39
CA TRP A 88 -7.44 -3.57 -0.78
C TRP A 88 -7.65 -3.54 -2.30
N ASP A 89 -7.73 -4.72 -2.90
CA ASP A 89 -7.87 -4.98 -4.32
C ASP A 89 -8.61 -6.32 -4.58
N PRO A 90 -8.69 -6.81 -5.84
CA PRO A 90 -9.36 -8.08 -6.14
C PRO A 90 -8.82 -9.31 -5.43
N GLN A 91 -7.57 -9.31 -4.94
CA GLN A 91 -7.04 -10.45 -4.16
C GLN A 91 -7.83 -10.68 -2.88
N SER A 92 -8.39 -9.61 -2.29
CA SER A 92 -9.27 -9.70 -1.14
C SER A 92 -10.58 -10.45 -1.41
N ALA A 93 -10.99 -10.60 -2.67
CA ALA A 93 -12.25 -11.27 -3.01
C ALA A 93 -12.29 -12.75 -2.60
N ALA A 94 -11.15 -13.41 -2.52
CA ALA A 94 -11.05 -14.79 -2.07
C ALA A 94 -11.07 -14.93 -0.54
N GLU A 95 -10.75 -13.86 0.20
CA GLU A 95 -10.65 -13.86 1.67
C GLU A 95 -9.69 -14.93 2.24
N ASP A 96 -8.62 -15.24 1.49
CA ASP A 96 -7.64 -16.27 1.86
C ASP A 96 -6.19 -15.73 1.89
N GLY A 97 -6.04 -14.48 2.34
CA GLY A 97 -4.77 -13.85 2.64
C GLY A 97 -4.04 -13.26 1.44
N ASP A 98 -2.80 -12.83 1.72
CA ASP A 98 -1.98 -12.10 0.77
C ASP A 98 -1.40 -12.99 -0.35
N TRP A 99 -1.04 -12.35 -1.48
CA TRP A 99 -0.48 -13.01 -2.66
C TRP A 99 -1.38 -14.08 -3.30
N TYR A 100 -2.67 -14.00 -3.08
CA TYR A 100 -3.63 -14.97 -3.58
C TYR A 100 -3.54 -15.15 -5.10
N SER A 101 -3.37 -14.06 -5.85
CA SER A 101 -3.24 -14.08 -7.30
C SER A 101 -2.05 -14.89 -7.83
N ARG A 102 -1.12 -15.27 -6.94
CA ARG A 102 -0.01 -16.17 -7.21
C ARG A 102 -0.26 -17.55 -6.62
N GLY A 103 -0.60 -17.62 -5.33
CA GLY A 103 -0.74 -18.86 -4.59
C GLY A 103 -1.77 -19.81 -5.17
N MET A 104 -2.87 -19.27 -5.73
CA MET A 104 -3.93 -20.05 -6.38
C MET A 104 -3.43 -20.88 -7.56
N TYR A 105 -2.34 -20.49 -8.24
CA TYR A 105 -1.73 -21.18 -9.35
C TYR A 105 -0.57 -22.10 -8.96
N MET A 106 -0.22 -22.20 -7.69
CA MET A 106 0.91 -22.99 -7.23
C MET A 106 0.43 -24.36 -6.73
N GLU A 107 0.64 -25.41 -7.52
CA GLU A 107 0.27 -26.77 -7.12
C GLU A 107 0.81 -27.12 -5.73
N GLY A 108 -0.07 -27.59 -4.85
CA GLY A 108 0.26 -27.95 -3.46
C GLY A 108 0.30 -26.78 -2.47
N HIS A 109 0.25 -25.53 -2.91
CA HIS A 109 0.13 -24.37 -2.03
C HIS A 109 -1.23 -24.36 -1.30
N PRO A 110 -1.31 -23.90 -0.03
CA PRO A 110 -2.59 -23.81 0.68
C PRO A 110 -3.68 -23.06 -0.11
N GLN A 111 -3.35 -21.89 -0.65
CA GLN A 111 -4.28 -21.10 -1.46
C GLN A 111 -4.72 -21.81 -2.75
N SER A 112 -3.87 -22.64 -3.33
CA SER A 112 -4.22 -23.45 -4.50
C SER A 112 -5.24 -24.56 -4.15
N LYS A 113 -5.12 -25.17 -2.97
CA LYS A 113 -6.11 -26.14 -2.46
C LYS A 113 -7.44 -25.45 -2.17
N PHE A 114 -7.38 -24.35 -1.42
CA PHE A 114 -8.55 -23.52 -1.12
C PHE A 114 -9.29 -23.10 -2.40
N HIS A 115 -8.52 -22.62 -3.40
CA HIS A 115 -9.10 -22.17 -4.66
C HIS A 115 -9.87 -23.29 -5.38
N ARG A 116 -9.29 -24.49 -5.46
CA ARG A 116 -9.96 -25.65 -6.10
C ARG A 116 -11.20 -26.12 -5.37
N GLU A 117 -11.21 -26.00 -4.05
CA GLU A 117 -12.37 -26.38 -3.23
C GLU A 117 -13.52 -25.38 -3.36
N HIS A 118 -13.24 -24.08 -3.53
CA HIS A 118 -14.26 -23.03 -3.49
C HIS A 118 -14.64 -22.47 -4.86
N PHE A 119 -13.70 -22.46 -5.80
CA PHE A 119 -13.86 -21.81 -7.12
C PHE A 119 -13.65 -22.78 -8.31
N GLY A 120 -13.04 -23.92 -8.08
CA GLY A 120 -12.69 -24.87 -9.12
C GLY A 120 -11.23 -24.75 -9.60
N HIS A 121 -10.93 -25.47 -10.68
CA HIS A 121 -9.57 -25.48 -11.21
C HIS A 121 -9.23 -24.17 -11.92
N PRO A 122 -7.99 -23.64 -11.81
CA PRO A 122 -7.58 -22.38 -12.46
C PRO A 122 -7.68 -22.35 -13.99
N SER A 123 -7.94 -23.48 -14.65
CA SER A 123 -8.29 -23.52 -16.08
C SER A 123 -9.73 -23.12 -16.37
N GLU A 124 -10.62 -23.14 -15.37
CA GLU A 124 -12.05 -22.89 -15.48
C GLU A 124 -12.44 -21.59 -14.80
N TYR A 125 -11.81 -21.31 -13.65
CA TYR A 125 -11.98 -20.09 -12.88
C TYR A 125 -10.59 -19.59 -12.47
N GLY A 126 -10.05 -18.64 -13.21
CA GLY A 126 -8.74 -18.05 -12.95
C GLY A 126 -8.84 -16.71 -12.22
N TYR A 127 -7.72 -16.01 -12.11
CA TYR A 127 -7.68 -14.73 -11.39
C TYR A 127 -8.53 -13.64 -12.08
N LYS A 128 -8.65 -13.66 -13.39
CA LYS A 128 -9.51 -12.73 -14.12
C LYS A 128 -10.99 -12.86 -13.70
N GLU A 129 -11.44 -14.06 -13.37
CA GLU A 129 -12.80 -14.31 -12.86
C GLU A 129 -12.96 -13.71 -11.45
N LEU A 130 -11.94 -13.82 -10.59
CA LEU A 130 -11.93 -13.15 -9.29
C LEU A 130 -12.04 -11.62 -9.44
N CYS A 131 -11.28 -11.03 -10.36
CA CYS A 131 -11.39 -9.60 -10.66
C CYS A 131 -12.80 -9.21 -11.09
N ARG A 132 -13.46 -10.02 -11.95
CA ARG A 132 -14.86 -9.82 -12.37
C ARG A 132 -15.83 -9.87 -11.20
N ASP A 133 -15.63 -10.83 -10.31
CA ASP A 133 -16.57 -11.14 -9.23
C ASP A 133 -16.28 -10.33 -7.95
N TRP A 134 -15.20 -9.55 -7.92
CA TRP A 134 -14.91 -8.63 -6.85
C TRP A 134 -16.00 -7.57 -6.70
N LYS A 135 -16.57 -7.44 -5.49
CA LYS A 135 -17.68 -6.54 -5.17
C LYS A 135 -17.31 -5.59 -4.06
N THR A 136 -17.90 -4.39 -4.11
CA THR A 136 -17.69 -3.33 -3.13
C THR A 136 -18.99 -2.90 -2.45
N ASP A 137 -19.96 -3.82 -2.37
CA ASP A 137 -21.32 -3.53 -1.94
C ASP A 137 -21.49 -3.34 -0.43
N LEU A 138 -20.47 -3.65 0.37
CA LEU A 138 -20.40 -3.34 1.80
C LEU A 138 -19.36 -2.27 2.14
N TRP A 139 -18.74 -1.69 1.13
CA TRP A 139 -17.74 -0.63 1.33
C TRP A 139 -18.40 0.70 1.64
N ASP A 140 -18.06 1.26 2.80
CA ASP A 140 -18.40 2.63 3.19
C ASP A 140 -17.09 3.42 3.45
N PRO A 141 -16.55 4.11 2.43
CA PRO A 141 -15.30 4.83 2.57
C PRO A 141 -15.38 6.02 3.53
N GLU A 142 -16.56 6.60 3.75
CA GLU A 142 -16.71 7.69 4.70
C GLU A 142 -16.67 7.19 6.15
N ASP A 143 -17.35 6.08 6.45
CA ASP A 143 -17.29 5.45 7.77
C ASP A 143 -15.86 5.01 8.11
N LEU A 144 -15.17 4.38 7.14
CA LEU A 144 -13.78 3.97 7.32
C LEU A 144 -12.85 5.17 7.52
N MET A 145 -12.99 6.25 6.74
CA MET A 145 -12.17 7.45 6.90
C MET A 145 -12.36 8.10 8.28
N GLN A 146 -13.61 8.14 8.78
CA GLN A 146 -13.89 8.62 10.13
C GLN A 146 -13.27 7.70 11.20
N LEU A 147 -13.27 6.39 10.97
CA LEU A 147 -12.59 5.44 11.85
C LEU A 147 -11.08 5.69 11.87
N TYR A 148 -10.46 5.91 10.70
CA TYR A 148 -9.03 6.20 10.59
C TYR A 148 -8.65 7.50 11.31
N GLN A 149 -9.49 8.53 11.22
CA GLN A 149 -9.28 9.75 12.01
C GLN A 149 -9.43 9.50 13.52
N LYS A 150 -10.42 8.73 13.95
CA LYS A 150 -10.59 8.33 15.36
C LYS A 150 -9.44 7.46 15.86
N MET A 151 -8.87 6.65 15.00
CA MET A 151 -7.64 5.88 15.26
C MET A 151 -6.42 6.78 15.47
N GLY A 152 -6.49 8.06 15.04
CA GLY A 152 -5.40 9.02 15.15
C GLY A 152 -4.57 9.17 13.89
N ALA A 153 -4.95 8.57 12.75
CA ALA A 153 -4.24 8.75 11.50
C ALA A 153 -4.28 10.20 11.02
N ARG A 154 -3.16 10.68 10.50
CA ARG A 154 -2.97 12.06 10.01
C ARG A 154 -2.74 12.13 8.49
N TYR A 155 -2.61 11.00 7.82
CA TYR A 155 -2.60 10.84 6.37
C TYR A 155 -3.18 9.48 6.00
N PHE A 156 -3.60 9.35 4.75
CA PHE A 156 -4.24 8.15 4.24
C PHE A 156 -3.61 7.71 2.93
N LEU A 157 -3.38 6.41 2.78
CA LEU A 157 -2.87 5.78 1.58
C LEU A 157 -3.92 4.79 1.03
N ALA A 158 -4.24 4.90 -0.26
CA ALA A 158 -5.00 3.90 -0.99
C ALA A 158 -4.08 3.01 -1.81
N LEU A 159 -4.40 1.73 -1.95
CA LEU A 159 -3.73 0.86 -2.89
C LEU A 159 -4.15 1.24 -4.32
N GLY A 160 -3.18 1.58 -5.16
CA GLY A 160 -3.40 1.83 -6.58
C GLY A 160 -3.41 0.51 -7.36
N ASN A 161 -2.39 -0.31 -7.16
CA ASN A 161 -2.30 -1.67 -7.71
C ASN A 161 -1.40 -2.54 -6.85
N HIS A 162 -1.48 -3.85 -7.06
CA HIS A 162 -0.64 -4.82 -6.40
C HIS A 162 0.12 -5.69 -7.43
N HIS A 163 0.77 -6.75 -6.96
CA HIS A 163 1.51 -7.72 -7.77
C HIS A 163 0.64 -8.48 -8.77
N ASP A 164 -0.67 -8.38 -8.65
CA ASP A 164 -1.67 -8.94 -9.57
C ASP A 164 -1.78 -8.16 -10.89
N ASN A 165 -1.23 -6.94 -10.94
CA ASN A 165 -1.24 -6.04 -12.09
C ASN A 165 -2.60 -5.40 -12.41
N PHE A 166 -3.58 -5.46 -11.49
CA PHE A 166 -4.89 -4.83 -11.64
C PHE A 166 -4.87 -3.41 -11.07
N ASP A 167 -5.38 -2.42 -11.82
CA ASP A 167 -5.44 -1.04 -11.36
C ASP A 167 -6.75 -0.73 -10.63
N CYS A 168 -6.67 -0.22 -9.40
CA CYS A 168 -7.82 0.18 -8.59
C CYS A 168 -8.35 1.58 -8.93
N TRP A 169 -7.99 2.15 -10.08
CA TRP A 169 -8.46 3.45 -10.55
C TRP A 169 -8.90 3.40 -12.00
N ASN A 170 -9.50 4.46 -12.50
CA ASN A 170 -9.84 4.65 -13.91
C ASN A 170 -8.56 4.83 -14.75
N SER A 171 -7.79 3.77 -14.89
CA SER A 171 -6.50 3.77 -15.58
C SER A 171 -6.67 3.87 -17.09
N LYS A 172 -5.91 4.77 -17.71
CA LYS A 172 -5.84 4.89 -19.16
C LYS A 172 -4.94 3.82 -19.80
N TYR A 173 -3.97 3.34 -19.06
CA TYR A 173 -2.88 2.50 -19.55
C TYR A 173 -2.91 1.06 -19.01
N GLN A 174 -3.99 0.70 -18.29
CA GLN A 174 -4.32 -0.67 -17.90
C GLN A 174 -5.81 -0.88 -18.07
N PRO A 175 -6.26 -1.62 -19.10
CA PRO A 175 -7.69 -1.88 -19.33
C PRO A 175 -8.32 -2.75 -18.24
N TRP A 176 -7.51 -3.60 -17.56
CA TRP A 176 -7.93 -4.38 -16.40
C TRP A 176 -7.86 -3.52 -15.13
N ASN A 177 -8.94 -2.78 -14.91
CA ASN A 177 -9.04 -1.84 -13.80
C ASN A 177 -10.45 -1.86 -13.18
N SER A 178 -10.56 -1.31 -11.98
CA SER A 178 -11.79 -1.35 -11.17
C SER A 178 -13.00 -0.62 -11.77
N VAL A 179 -12.80 0.20 -12.80
CA VAL A 179 -13.89 0.85 -13.53
C VAL A 179 -14.44 -0.06 -14.64
N ASN A 180 -13.55 -0.77 -15.32
CA ASN A 180 -13.94 -1.64 -16.42
C ASN A 180 -14.40 -3.02 -15.94
N ILE A 181 -13.86 -3.51 -14.82
CA ILE A 181 -14.05 -4.87 -14.31
C ILE A 181 -14.40 -4.81 -12.82
N GLY A 182 -15.20 -5.78 -12.37
CA GLY A 182 -15.53 -5.98 -10.95
C GLY A 182 -16.50 -4.92 -10.45
N PRO A 183 -16.10 -4.02 -9.53
CA PRO A 183 -17.01 -3.08 -8.90
C PRO A 183 -17.52 -1.97 -9.83
N HIS A 184 -16.93 -1.78 -10.99
CA HIS A 184 -17.22 -0.67 -11.92
C HIS A 184 -17.18 0.70 -11.25
N GLN A 185 -16.17 0.90 -10.39
CA GLN A 185 -15.96 2.12 -9.61
C GLN A 185 -14.48 2.52 -9.63
N ASP A 186 -14.25 3.82 -9.62
CA ASP A 186 -12.91 4.40 -9.45
C ASP A 186 -12.55 4.41 -7.95
N ILE A 187 -12.01 3.30 -7.45
CA ILE A 187 -11.73 3.11 -6.02
C ILE A 187 -10.76 4.17 -5.49
N VAL A 188 -9.65 4.39 -6.19
CA VAL A 188 -8.66 5.41 -5.82
C VAL A 188 -9.27 6.81 -5.85
N GLY A 189 -10.06 7.12 -6.89
CA GLY A 189 -10.72 8.43 -7.01
C GLY A 189 -11.80 8.66 -5.95
N ILE A 190 -12.49 7.62 -5.49
CA ILE A 190 -13.43 7.71 -4.36
C ILE A 190 -12.67 7.97 -3.06
N TRP A 191 -11.60 7.21 -2.81
CA TRP A 191 -10.75 7.43 -1.64
C TRP A 191 -10.13 8.83 -1.61
N GLU A 192 -9.65 9.33 -2.76
CA GLU A 192 -9.11 10.69 -2.87
C GLU A 192 -10.13 11.73 -2.44
N LYS A 193 -11.37 11.68 -2.98
CA LYS A 193 -12.44 12.61 -2.65
C LYS A 193 -12.80 12.56 -1.18
N VAL A 194 -12.89 11.37 -0.60
CA VAL A 194 -13.22 11.19 0.81
C VAL A 194 -12.07 11.69 1.69
N ALA A 195 -10.82 11.35 1.39
CA ALA A 195 -9.67 11.87 2.13
C ALA A 195 -9.64 13.41 2.12
N ARG A 196 -9.81 14.04 0.95
CA ARG A 196 -9.87 15.52 0.84
C ARG A 196 -11.04 16.11 1.63
N LYS A 197 -12.23 15.49 1.57
CA LYS A 197 -13.40 15.91 2.35
C LYS A 197 -13.13 15.96 3.85
N TYR A 198 -12.36 15.01 4.36
CA TYR A 198 -11.98 14.92 5.77
C TYR A 198 -10.64 15.61 6.10
N GLY A 199 -10.05 16.33 5.15
CA GLY A 199 -8.81 17.07 5.36
C GLY A 199 -7.57 16.20 5.54
N MET A 200 -7.63 14.94 5.11
CA MET A 200 -6.51 14.00 5.17
C MET A 200 -5.61 14.17 3.94
N PRO A 201 -4.30 14.38 4.10
CA PRO A 201 -3.35 14.20 3.00
C PRO A 201 -3.52 12.80 2.41
N PHE A 202 -3.54 12.74 1.07
CA PHE A 202 -3.86 11.53 0.30
C PHE A 202 -2.66 10.97 -0.41
N GLY A 203 -2.46 9.66 -0.35
CA GLY A 203 -1.42 8.94 -1.05
C GLY A 203 -1.92 7.75 -1.87
N ILE A 204 -1.07 7.29 -2.80
CA ILE A 204 -1.32 6.11 -3.64
C ILE A 204 -0.12 5.16 -3.54
N GLY A 205 -0.41 3.87 -3.29
CA GLY A 205 0.58 2.80 -3.26
C GLY A 205 0.63 2.01 -4.57
N PHE A 206 1.84 1.70 -5.02
CA PHE A 206 2.10 0.93 -6.23
C PHE A 206 2.96 -0.29 -5.92
N HIS A 207 2.53 -1.47 -6.42
CA HIS A 207 3.20 -2.75 -6.19
C HIS A 207 3.31 -3.58 -7.49
N SER A 208 3.15 -2.96 -8.65
CA SER A 208 2.96 -3.71 -9.90
C SER A 208 4.24 -4.22 -10.55
N THR A 209 5.42 -3.74 -10.14
CA THR A 209 6.66 -4.19 -10.78
C THR A 209 7.00 -5.65 -10.51
N PRO A 210 6.80 -6.22 -9.31
CA PRO A 210 6.96 -7.65 -9.08
C PRO A 210 6.01 -8.53 -9.88
N ALA A 211 4.88 -7.99 -10.34
CA ALA A 211 3.97 -8.70 -11.22
C ALA A 211 4.69 -9.30 -12.42
N ARG A 212 5.72 -8.61 -12.92
CA ARG A 212 6.48 -9.06 -14.07
C ARG A 212 7.85 -9.64 -13.74
N THR A 213 8.60 -8.97 -12.90
CA THR A 213 10.03 -9.22 -12.72
C THR A 213 10.31 -10.32 -11.72
N TRP A 214 9.47 -10.42 -10.70
CA TRP A 214 9.59 -11.47 -9.74
C TRP A 214 9.01 -12.75 -10.36
N GLY A 215 9.87 -13.63 -10.84
CA GLY A 215 9.56 -14.83 -11.62
C GLY A 215 8.52 -15.78 -11.03
N GLN A 216 7.62 -15.27 -10.24
CA GLN A 216 6.67 -16.02 -9.46
C GLN A 216 5.21 -15.60 -9.69
N PHE A 217 4.92 -14.34 -10.00
CA PHE A 217 3.53 -13.94 -10.21
C PHE A 217 3.04 -14.26 -11.62
N MET A 218 3.67 -13.71 -12.64
CA MET A 218 3.25 -13.95 -14.01
C MET A 218 3.60 -15.35 -14.56
N PRO A 219 4.83 -15.88 -14.39
CA PRO A 219 5.15 -17.18 -14.96
C PRO A 219 4.31 -18.32 -14.43
N VAL A 220 3.87 -18.28 -13.18
CA VAL A 220 3.09 -19.37 -12.58
C VAL A 220 1.72 -19.54 -13.24
N ARG A 221 1.11 -18.46 -13.71
CA ARG A 221 -0.19 -18.47 -14.41
C ARG A 221 -0.13 -19.15 -15.77
N TYR A 222 1.06 -19.27 -16.34
CA TYR A 222 1.32 -19.90 -17.64
C TYR A 222 1.79 -21.36 -17.53
N THR A 223 1.46 -22.02 -16.44
CA THR A 223 1.83 -23.43 -16.20
C THR A 223 0.59 -24.33 -16.12
N SER A 224 0.76 -25.53 -15.64
CA SER A 224 -0.28 -26.52 -15.39
C SER A 224 0.08 -27.34 -14.16
N ASP A 225 -0.89 -28.07 -13.62
CA ASP A 225 -0.62 -29.08 -12.61
C ASP A 225 0.32 -30.18 -13.16
N LYS A 226 1.20 -30.65 -12.30
CA LYS A 226 2.12 -31.77 -12.62
C LYS A 226 1.55 -33.10 -12.18
N GLN A 227 0.61 -33.10 -11.25
CA GLN A 227 0.04 -34.30 -10.63
C GLN A 227 -1.48 -34.20 -10.49
N GLY A 228 -2.14 -35.35 -10.20
CA GLY A 228 -3.57 -35.41 -10.00
C GLY A 228 -4.40 -35.52 -11.28
N ASP A 229 -5.73 -35.46 -11.12
CA ASP A 229 -6.69 -35.69 -12.22
C ASP A 229 -6.66 -34.63 -13.33
N LYS A 230 -6.14 -33.45 -13.00
CA LYS A 230 -5.98 -32.32 -13.93
C LYS A 230 -4.51 -32.13 -14.38
N ALA A 231 -3.64 -33.12 -14.15
CA ALA A 231 -2.23 -33.06 -14.58
C ALA A 231 -2.11 -32.73 -16.07
N GLY A 232 -1.30 -31.72 -16.38
CA GLY A 232 -1.08 -31.27 -17.76
C GLY A 232 -2.21 -30.38 -18.31
N VAL A 233 -3.31 -30.16 -17.58
CA VAL A 233 -4.34 -29.19 -17.98
C VAL A 233 -3.79 -27.79 -17.74
N PRO A 234 -3.61 -26.97 -18.79
CA PRO A 234 -3.06 -25.63 -18.64
C PRO A 234 -3.95 -24.73 -17.79
N TYR A 235 -3.33 -23.86 -17.00
CA TYR A 235 -4.07 -22.78 -16.33
C TYR A 235 -4.58 -21.75 -17.34
N ASP A 236 -5.49 -20.90 -16.93
CA ASP A 236 -6.26 -20.01 -17.80
C ASP A 236 -5.42 -19.02 -18.65
N ALA A 237 -4.26 -18.56 -18.15
CA ALA A 237 -3.37 -17.73 -18.95
C ALA A 237 -2.75 -18.49 -20.14
N MET A 238 -2.47 -19.79 -19.99
CA MET A 238 -2.03 -20.64 -21.11
C MET A 238 -3.17 -20.95 -22.06
N LEU A 239 -4.39 -21.16 -21.57
CA LEU A 239 -5.56 -21.44 -22.40
C LEU A 239 -5.88 -20.25 -23.30
N THR A 240 -5.84 -19.04 -22.75
CA THR A 240 -6.01 -17.84 -23.54
C THR A 240 -4.99 -17.70 -24.67
N LYS A 241 -3.78 -18.24 -24.48
CA LYS A 241 -2.73 -18.29 -25.50
C LYS A 241 -2.89 -19.46 -26.46
N ALA A 242 -3.29 -20.65 -25.96
CA ALA A 242 -3.40 -21.89 -26.74
C ALA A 242 -4.58 -21.90 -27.71
N ASP A 243 -5.65 -21.19 -27.41
CA ASP A 243 -6.82 -21.03 -28.27
C ASP A 243 -6.55 -20.21 -29.55
N GLY A 244 -5.29 -20.10 -29.96
CA GLY A 244 -4.90 -19.26 -31.08
C GLY A 244 -5.02 -17.78 -30.74
N TYR A 245 -5.01 -17.50 -29.47
CA TYR A 245 -5.11 -16.18 -28.91
C TYR A 245 -4.03 -15.30 -29.51
N LYS A 246 -4.43 -14.47 -30.42
CA LYS A 246 -3.57 -13.40 -30.90
C LYS A 246 -3.70 -12.25 -29.91
N PRO A 247 -2.61 -11.55 -29.61
CA PRO A 247 -2.72 -10.21 -29.04
C PRO A 247 -3.78 -9.47 -29.87
N ASN A 248 -4.81 -8.94 -29.25
CA ASN A 248 -6.00 -8.39 -29.90
C ASN A 248 -7.14 -9.38 -30.21
N ALA A 249 -7.15 -10.58 -29.64
CA ALA A 249 -8.40 -11.34 -29.61
C ALA A 249 -9.41 -10.49 -28.84
N ASP A 250 -10.50 -10.15 -29.49
CA ASP A 250 -11.52 -9.30 -28.89
C ASP A 250 -12.41 -10.02 -27.89
N GLY A 251 -12.09 -11.29 -27.56
CA GLY A 251 -12.89 -12.12 -26.68
C GLY A 251 -14.32 -12.30 -27.17
N THR A 252 -14.56 -12.24 -28.48
CA THR A 252 -15.87 -12.56 -29.07
C THR A 252 -16.36 -13.85 -28.46
N ASP A 253 -17.56 -13.88 -27.92
CA ASP A 253 -18.17 -14.98 -27.16
C ASP A 253 -17.64 -15.22 -25.74
N LYS A 254 -16.75 -14.38 -25.23
CA LYS A 254 -16.29 -14.41 -23.83
C LYS A 254 -16.84 -13.20 -23.06
N TRP A 255 -16.93 -13.32 -21.72
CA TRP A 255 -17.37 -12.22 -20.87
C TRP A 255 -16.43 -11.02 -20.88
N TRP A 256 -15.13 -11.24 -21.21
CA TRP A 256 -14.10 -10.21 -21.30
C TRP A 256 -13.94 -9.63 -22.72
N LYS A 257 -14.99 -9.71 -23.55
CA LYS A 257 -14.98 -9.15 -24.91
C LYS A 257 -14.47 -7.71 -24.94
N GLY A 258 -13.54 -7.45 -25.84
CA GLY A 258 -12.89 -6.14 -26.00
C GLY A 258 -11.73 -5.87 -25.05
N MET A 259 -11.34 -6.86 -24.23
CA MET A 259 -10.20 -6.79 -23.31
C MET A 259 -9.32 -8.02 -23.47
N ASP A 260 -8.01 -7.79 -23.49
CA ASP A 260 -7.05 -8.87 -23.59
C ASP A 260 -6.60 -9.35 -22.19
N PRO A 261 -6.85 -10.60 -21.77
CA PRO A 261 -6.33 -11.11 -20.51
C PRO A 261 -4.80 -11.06 -20.38
N GLN A 262 -4.06 -10.98 -21.48
CA GLN A 262 -2.61 -10.77 -21.42
C GLN A 262 -2.24 -9.40 -20.86
N ASP A 263 -3.10 -8.41 -20.96
CA ASP A 263 -2.89 -7.10 -20.34
C ASP A 263 -2.93 -7.19 -18.81
N LEU A 264 -3.71 -8.12 -18.25
CA LEU A 264 -3.71 -8.44 -16.83
C LEU A 264 -2.54 -9.36 -16.45
N TYR A 265 -2.40 -10.48 -17.18
CA TYR A 265 -1.43 -11.50 -16.81
C TYR A 265 0.00 -11.16 -17.23
N GLY A 266 0.17 -10.22 -18.14
CA GLY A 266 1.41 -9.79 -18.71
C GLY A 266 1.95 -10.72 -19.80
N PRO A 267 2.73 -10.20 -20.73
CA PRO A 267 3.33 -11.01 -21.77
C PRO A 267 4.36 -11.97 -21.19
N ILE A 268 4.45 -13.17 -21.76
CA ILE A 268 5.52 -14.12 -21.40
C ILE A 268 6.85 -13.57 -21.94
N HIS A 269 7.80 -13.33 -21.06
CA HIS A 269 9.19 -13.07 -21.43
C HIS A 269 9.99 -14.36 -21.35
N HIS A 270 10.54 -14.78 -22.47
CA HIS A 270 11.34 -16.00 -22.55
C HIS A 270 12.70 -15.89 -21.85
N ASP A 271 13.21 -14.68 -21.66
CA ASP A 271 14.42 -14.36 -20.91
C ASP A 271 14.20 -14.08 -19.42
N GLY A 272 12.98 -14.15 -19.04
CA GLY A 272 12.43 -14.43 -17.70
C GLY A 272 12.83 -13.55 -16.56
N ARG A 273 13.66 -12.50 -16.64
CA ARG A 273 14.14 -11.96 -15.37
C ARG A 273 14.74 -10.57 -15.37
N LYS A 274 14.92 -9.98 -16.47
CA LYS A 274 15.67 -8.74 -16.41
C LYS A 274 14.77 -7.63 -16.84
N SER A 275 14.43 -6.92 -15.85
CA SER A 275 14.30 -5.53 -16.07
C SER A 275 12.89 -5.07 -16.38
N LEU A 276 12.63 -4.14 -15.65
CA LEU A 276 11.91 -2.94 -15.98
C LEU A 276 12.48 -2.33 -17.27
N GLU A 277 12.48 -3.13 -18.35
CA GLU A 277 12.78 -2.67 -19.69
C GLU A 277 11.49 -2.48 -20.48
N SER A 278 11.58 -1.69 -21.51
CA SER A 278 10.51 -1.57 -22.50
C SER A 278 10.06 -2.97 -23.00
N PRO A 279 8.75 -3.25 -23.16
CA PRO A 279 7.65 -2.28 -23.09
C PRO A 279 7.05 -2.04 -21.69
N PHE A 280 7.25 -2.97 -20.74
CA PHE A 280 6.59 -2.90 -19.42
C PHE A 280 7.02 -1.65 -18.62
N ALA A 281 8.30 -1.30 -18.63
CA ALA A 281 8.78 -0.10 -17.94
C ALA A 281 8.10 1.17 -18.45
N ASN A 282 7.86 1.27 -19.75
CA ASN A 282 7.14 2.40 -20.32
C ASN A 282 5.68 2.41 -19.86
N GLN A 283 4.99 1.26 -19.94
CA GLN A 283 3.60 1.15 -19.47
C GLN A 283 3.51 1.52 -17.98
N PHE A 284 4.39 0.99 -17.14
CA PHE A 284 4.46 1.30 -15.72
C PHE A 284 4.60 2.80 -15.46
N MET A 285 5.54 3.47 -16.13
CA MET A 285 5.74 4.90 -15.99
C MET A 285 4.52 5.71 -16.42
N TRP A 286 3.84 5.32 -17.50
CA TRP A 286 2.60 5.96 -17.95
C TRP A 286 1.42 5.72 -16.99
N ARG A 287 1.33 4.56 -16.35
CA ARG A 287 0.32 4.29 -15.31
C ARG A 287 0.55 5.16 -14.08
N VAL A 288 1.80 5.29 -13.64
CA VAL A 288 2.17 6.15 -12.50
C VAL A 288 1.86 7.62 -12.82
N ASP A 289 2.24 8.11 -14.01
CA ASP A 289 1.92 9.48 -14.46
C ASP A 289 0.41 9.74 -14.50
N ASP A 290 -0.37 8.79 -15.05
CA ASP A 290 -1.83 8.87 -15.11
C ASP A 290 -2.46 9.04 -13.71
N ALA A 291 -2.04 8.25 -12.75
CA ALA A 291 -2.53 8.34 -11.38
C ALA A 291 -2.09 9.65 -10.68
N ILE A 292 -0.83 10.06 -10.85
CA ILE A 292 -0.31 11.32 -10.28
C ILE A 292 -1.09 12.51 -10.81
N ARG A 293 -1.32 12.59 -12.13
CA ARG A 293 -2.03 13.72 -12.74
C ARG A 293 -3.51 13.74 -12.42
N LYS A 294 -4.16 12.58 -12.34
CA LYS A 294 -5.59 12.49 -12.03
C LYS A 294 -5.91 12.85 -10.59
N TYR A 295 -5.19 12.26 -9.65
CA TYR A 295 -5.55 12.33 -8.24
C TYR A 295 -4.67 13.27 -7.42
N GLN A 296 -3.60 13.78 -8.01
CA GLN A 296 -2.70 14.76 -7.40
C GLN A 296 -2.33 14.39 -5.95
N PRO A 297 -1.78 13.19 -5.71
CA PRO A 297 -1.50 12.71 -4.36
C PRO A 297 -0.46 13.60 -3.66
N ASP A 298 -0.51 13.60 -2.32
CA ASP A 298 0.49 14.22 -1.47
C ASP A 298 1.63 13.25 -1.15
N MET A 299 1.40 11.96 -1.39
CA MET A 299 2.36 10.89 -1.16
C MET A 299 2.20 9.81 -2.23
N ILE A 300 3.33 9.27 -2.69
CA ILE A 300 3.37 8.02 -3.44
C ILE A 300 4.22 7.00 -2.69
N TYR A 301 3.80 5.74 -2.75
CA TYR A 301 4.47 4.62 -2.13
C TYR A 301 4.77 3.55 -3.16
N PHE A 302 5.95 2.97 -3.09
CA PHE A 302 6.36 1.82 -3.89
C PHE A 302 6.83 0.70 -2.99
N ASP A 303 6.20 -0.47 -3.14
CA ASP A 303 6.67 -1.71 -2.52
C ASP A 303 8.00 -2.17 -3.13
N ASP A 304 8.36 -1.57 -4.22
CA ASP A 304 9.55 -1.81 -4.98
C ASP A 304 10.80 -1.21 -4.33
N HIS A 305 11.93 -1.88 -4.57
CA HIS A 305 13.23 -1.42 -4.07
C HIS A 305 13.76 -0.25 -4.91
N ALA A 306 14.26 0.78 -4.23
CA ALA A 306 14.76 2.00 -4.87
C ALA A 306 16.00 1.79 -5.75
N GLY A 307 16.84 0.80 -5.41
CA GLY A 307 18.04 0.46 -6.18
C GLY A 307 17.81 -0.65 -7.20
N ASP A 308 18.89 -1.23 -7.66
CA ASP A 308 18.84 -2.34 -8.62
C ASP A 308 18.27 -3.61 -7.97
N SER A 309 17.74 -4.47 -8.82
CA SER A 309 17.29 -5.80 -8.42
C SER A 309 18.40 -6.60 -7.74
N GLN A 310 18.04 -7.35 -6.71
CA GLN A 310 18.93 -8.29 -6.02
C GLN A 310 18.72 -9.71 -6.51
N VAL A 311 18.83 -9.91 -7.81
CA VAL A 311 18.61 -11.23 -8.47
C VAL A 311 19.49 -12.32 -7.85
N ASP A 312 20.70 -11.98 -7.41
CA ASP A 312 21.62 -12.93 -6.76
C ASP A 312 21.04 -13.47 -5.44
N LEU A 313 20.12 -12.73 -4.81
CA LEU A 313 19.39 -13.13 -3.61
C LEU A 313 17.97 -13.65 -3.90
N GLY A 314 17.61 -13.81 -5.17
CA GLY A 314 16.27 -14.22 -5.60
C GLY A 314 15.22 -13.11 -5.48
N ILE A 315 15.64 -11.85 -5.29
CA ILE A 315 14.78 -10.67 -5.16
C ILE A 315 14.90 -9.83 -6.41
N ASP A 316 13.82 -9.72 -7.18
CA ASP A 316 13.76 -8.93 -8.42
C ASP A 316 12.64 -7.89 -8.33
N MET A 317 12.79 -6.97 -7.37
CA MET A 317 11.84 -5.88 -7.07
C MET A 317 12.49 -4.49 -7.25
N GLY A 318 13.65 -4.41 -7.89
CA GLY A 318 14.40 -3.16 -8.04
C GLY A 318 13.89 -2.29 -9.18
N LEU A 319 13.61 -1.03 -8.89
CA LEU A 319 13.27 -0.01 -9.89
C LEU A 319 14.52 0.61 -10.54
N GLY A 320 15.67 0.52 -9.88
CA GLY A 320 16.96 0.98 -10.43
C GLY A 320 16.89 2.40 -11.00
N LYS A 321 17.21 2.53 -12.27
CA LYS A 321 17.21 3.83 -12.97
C LYS A 321 15.85 4.52 -13.10
N LEU A 322 14.72 3.81 -12.86
CA LEU A 322 13.40 4.42 -12.89
C LEU A 322 13.11 5.21 -11.61
N THR A 323 13.69 4.84 -10.48
CA THR A 323 13.44 5.51 -9.20
C THR A 323 13.72 7.03 -9.26
N PRO A 324 14.90 7.51 -9.66
CA PRO A 324 15.13 8.96 -9.75
C PRO A 324 14.26 9.64 -10.81
N GLN A 325 13.82 8.92 -11.86
CA GLN A 325 12.89 9.45 -12.85
C GLN A 325 11.49 9.66 -12.24
N ILE A 326 10.97 8.67 -11.52
CA ILE A 326 9.67 8.73 -10.82
C ILE A 326 9.68 9.89 -9.82
N ILE A 327 10.72 9.98 -8.99
CA ILE A 327 10.84 11.00 -7.95
C ILE A 327 10.89 12.39 -8.55
N ALA A 328 11.78 12.63 -9.51
CA ALA A 328 11.91 13.92 -10.18
C ALA A 328 10.60 14.34 -10.85
N HIS A 329 9.94 13.40 -11.53
CA HIS A 329 8.66 13.61 -12.20
C HIS A 329 7.57 14.02 -11.20
N PHE A 330 7.40 13.26 -10.15
CA PHE A 330 6.40 13.51 -9.11
C PHE A 330 6.63 14.84 -8.38
N TYR A 331 7.87 15.09 -7.97
CA TYR A 331 8.22 16.32 -7.25
C TYR A 331 8.03 17.56 -8.12
N ASN A 332 8.41 17.51 -9.41
CA ASN A 332 8.22 18.63 -10.32
C ASN A 332 6.75 18.90 -10.64
N ILE A 333 5.92 17.87 -10.79
CA ILE A 333 4.46 18.04 -10.96
C ILE A 333 3.87 18.71 -9.72
N ALA A 334 4.23 18.25 -8.53
CA ALA A 334 3.75 18.83 -7.28
C ALA A 334 4.22 20.26 -7.07
N ASP A 335 5.49 20.55 -7.36
CA ASP A 335 6.10 21.87 -7.25
C ASP A 335 5.39 22.90 -8.14
N LYS A 336 5.11 22.55 -9.40
CA LYS A 336 4.35 23.39 -10.33
C LYS A 336 2.91 23.63 -9.87
N ARG A 337 2.23 22.58 -9.37
CA ARG A 337 0.85 22.67 -8.87
C ARG A 337 0.71 23.59 -7.69
N THR A 338 1.70 23.61 -6.80
CA THR A 338 1.64 24.32 -5.52
C THR A 338 2.50 25.58 -5.49
N GLU A 339 3.13 25.95 -6.62
CA GLU A 339 4.09 27.05 -6.70
C GLU A 339 5.20 26.92 -5.65
N GLY A 340 5.68 25.69 -5.42
CA GLY A 340 6.72 25.36 -4.44
C GLY A 340 6.30 25.41 -2.97
N ARG A 341 5.01 25.63 -2.67
CA ARG A 341 4.52 25.82 -1.28
C ARG A 341 4.25 24.52 -0.53
N LYS A 342 3.96 23.42 -1.22
CA LYS A 342 3.64 22.12 -0.62
C LYS A 342 4.55 21.05 -1.18
N GLU A 343 5.40 20.53 -0.34
CA GLU A 343 6.25 19.38 -0.66
C GLU A 343 5.47 18.09 -0.49
N VAL A 344 5.81 17.10 -1.29
CA VAL A 344 5.18 15.77 -1.33
C VAL A 344 6.17 14.70 -0.88
N VAL A 345 5.68 13.50 -0.63
CA VAL A 345 6.48 12.40 -0.13
C VAL A 345 6.51 11.24 -1.12
N ALA A 346 7.68 10.74 -1.44
CA ALA A 346 7.86 9.48 -2.16
C ALA A 346 8.55 8.47 -1.23
N THR A 347 7.94 7.29 -1.07
CA THR A 347 8.47 6.22 -0.21
C THR A 347 8.80 4.99 -1.03
N PHE A 348 9.93 4.36 -0.71
CA PHE A 348 10.44 3.16 -1.39
C PHE A 348 11.09 2.20 -0.40
N LYS A 349 11.01 0.91 -0.69
CA LYS A 349 11.77 -0.11 0.02
C LYS A 349 13.23 -0.19 -0.45
N GLY A 350 14.04 -0.95 0.25
CA GLY A 350 15.39 -1.34 -0.19
C GLY A 350 16.45 -0.27 -0.07
N VAL A 351 16.26 0.77 0.73
CA VAL A 351 17.28 1.78 1.02
C VAL A 351 17.97 1.44 2.34
N GLY A 352 19.11 0.76 2.28
CA GLY A 352 19.81 0.27 3.47
C GLY A 352 19.04 -0.84 4.20
N GLY A 353 19.56 -1.26 5.37
CA GLY A 353 18.91 -2.26 6.21
C GLY A 353 18.88 -3.67 5.59
N ARG A 354 17.86 -4.46 6.01
CA ARG A 354 17.75 -5.89 5.69
C ARG A 354 17.66 -6.19 4.19
N TYR A 355 16.98 -5.35 3.42
CA TYR A 355 16.72 -5.54 1.99
C TYR A 355 17.42 -4.47 1.14
N ASN A 356 18.67 -4.11 1.51
CA ASN A 356 19.43 -3.05 0.86
C ASN A 356 19.68 -3.35 -0.63
N SER A 357 19.06 -2.61 -1.51
CA SER A 357 19.24 -2.72 -2.98
C SER A 357 20.45 -1.92 -3.51
N PHE A 358 21.21 -1.28 -2.62
CA PHE A 358 22.45 -0.55 -2.92
C PHE A 358 23.71 -1.26 -2.40
N GLN A 359 23.66 -2.59 -2.22
CA GLN A 359 24.81 -3.37 -1.69
C GLN A 359 26.08 -3.20 -2.52
N ARG A 360 25.95 -3.00 -3.85
CA ARG A 360 27.09 -2.77 -4.77
C ARG A 360 27.64 -1.34 -4.74
N ASN A 361 26.85 -0.40 -4.23
CA ASN A 361 27.19 1.02 -4.14
C ASN A 361 26.73 1.58 -2.77
N PRO A 362 27.37 1.16 -1.65
CA PRO A 362 26.91 1.50 -0.30
C PRO A 362 26.89 3.00 0.00
N GLU A 363 27.75 3.78 -0.66
CA GLU A 363 27.79 5.24 -0.55
C GLU A 363 26.51 5.92 -1.03
N MET A 364 25.75 5.24 -1.89
CA MET A 364 24.47 5.75 -2.39
C MET A 364 23.38 5.78 -1.32
N VAL A 365 23.45 4.91 -0.31
CA VAL A 365 22.39 4.81 0.72
C VAL A 365 22.09 6.16 1.35
N GLY A 366 23.12 6.88 1.80
CA GLY A 366 22.94 8.20 2.43
C GLY A 366 22.49 9.31 1.47
N ILE A 367 22.77 9.18 0.18
CA ILE A 367 22.29 10.11 -0.85
C ILE A 367 20.81 9.84 -1.13
N VAL A 368 20.43 8.56 -1.25
CA VAL A 368 19.06 8.13 -1.50
C VAL A 368 18.16 8.45 -0.32
N ASP A 369 18.59 8.20 0.92
CA ASP A 369 17.87 8.55 2.15
C ASP A 369 17.54 10.05 2.27
N ARG A 370 18.33 10.92 1.64
CA ARG A 370 18.03 12.36 1.55
C ARG A 370 17.09 12.72 0.41
N SER A 371 16.86 11.83 -0.53
CA SER A 371 16.11 12.09 -1.76
C SER A 371 14.66 11.62 -1.70
N LEU A 372 14.35 10.73 -0.78
CA LEU A 372 13.05 10.09 -0.59
C LEU A 372 12.87 9.68 0.87
N VAL A 373 11.78 9.02 1.20
CA VAL A 373 11.57 8.40 2.50
C VAL A 373 11.76 6.89 2.37
N LYS A 374 12.70 6.33 3.11
CA LYS A 374 12.89 4.90 3.24
C LYS A 374 11.67 4.26 3.88
N SER A 375 11.23 3.11 3.37
CA SER A 375 10.15 2.30 3.93
C SER A 375 10.65 0.91 4.31
N THR A 376 10.14 0.38 5.44
CA THR A 376 10.46 -0.95 5.95
C THR A 376 9.18 -1.69 6.31
N GLU A 377 9.16 -3.00 6.10
CA GLU A 377 7.99 -3.82 6.39
C GLU A 377 8.17 -4.62 7.65
N LEU A 378 7.20 -4.54 8.57
CA LEU A 378 7.09 -5.33 9.80
C LEU A 378 8.22 -5.15 10.83
N TYR A 379 9.28 -4.44 10.52
CA TYR A 379 10.37 -4.15 11.46
C TYR A 379 10.71 -2.66 11.49
N THR A 380 11.17 -2.19 12.62
CA THR A 380 11.72 -0.85 12.77
C THR A 380 13.25 -0.88 12.68
N GLU A 381 13.86 0.28 12.52
CA GLU A 381 15.32 0.42 12.54
C GLU A 381 15.89 0.14 13.94
N ASP A 382 17.14 -0.29 14.00
CA ASP A 382 17.78 -0.67 15.27
C ASP A 382 18.15 0.56 16.11
N ASP A 383 18.43 1.71 15.47
CA ASP A 383 18.88 2.93 16.13
C ASP A 383 18.16 4.18 15.58
N ILE A 384 18.47 5.32 16.18
CA ILE A 384 17.94 6.63 15.76
C ILE A 384 18.46 6.98 14.37
N MET A 385 17.55 7.13 13.44
CA MET A 385 17.88 7.44 12.06
C MET A 385 18.12 8.93 11.84
N ALA A 386 19.14 9.26 11.04
CA ALA A 386 19.44 10.63 10.67
C ALA A 386 18.34 11.25 9.82
N PHE A 387 17.71 10.45 8.95
CA PHE A 387 16.59 10.86 8.10
C PHE A 387 15.31 10.13 8.52
N PRO A 388 14.14 10.77 8.34
CA PRO A 388 12.87 10.13 8.66
C PRO A 388 12.63 8.90 7.78
N PHE A 389 12.02 7.87 8.36
CA PHE A 389 11.64 6.63 7.68
C PHE A 389 10.19 6.24 8.00
N GLN A 390 9.67 5.27 7.28
CA GLN A 390 8.35 4.68 7.52
C GLN A 390 8.48 3.19 7.79
N THR A 391 7.66 2.67 8.70
CA THR A 391 7.41 1.22 8.80
C THR A 391 5.95 0.95 8.45
N GLU A 392 5.72 -0.05 7.62
CA GLU A 392 4.38 -0.55 7.34
C GLU A 392 4.05 -1.76 8.21
N VAL A 393 2.81 -1.78 8.69
CA VAL A 393 2.26 -2.91 9.45
C VAL A 393 0.79 -3.09 9.07
N SER A 394 0.32 -4.33 8.99
CA SER A 394 -1.09 -4.64 8.84
C SER A 394 -1.70 -5.09 10.17
N LEU A 395 -2.97 -4.81 10.40
CA LEU A 395 -3.70 -5.32 11.57
C LEU A 395 -3.81 -6.84 11.55
N GLN A 396 -3.97 -7.43 10.37
CA GLN A 396 -4.01 -8.87 10.14
C GLN A 396 -2.98 -9.22 9.04
N GLU A 397 -3.33 -9.99 8.04
CA GLU A 397 -2.58 -10.12 6.79
C GLU A 397 -2.74 -8.86 5.93
N TRP A 398 -1.93 -8.69 4.91
CA TRP A 398 -2.05 -7.54 3.99
C TRP A 398 -3.39 -7.55 3.26
N HIS A 399 -3.78 -8.67 2.68
CA HIS A 399 -5.14 -8.94 2.23
C HIS A 399 -5.87 -9.81 3.25
N TYR A 400 -7.16 -9.61 3.39
CA TYR A 400 -7.97 -10.28 4.40
C TYR A 400 -7.90 -11.81 4.30
N GLN A 401 -7.64 -12.44 5.43
CA GLN A 401 -7.72 -13.89 5.60
C GLN A 401 -8.82 -14.24 6.59
N LYS A 402 -9.80 -14.98 6.13
CA LYS A 402 -10.92 -15.41 6.98
C LYS A 402 -10.41 -16.27 8.14
N GLY A 403 -10.75 -15.85 9.36
CA GLY A 403 -10.28 -16.52 10.58
C GLY A 403 -8.83 -16.25 10.94
N GLY A 404 -8.14 -15.33 10.26
CA GLY A 404 -6.81 -14.86 10.63
C GLY A 404 -6.83 -14.05 11.94
N SER A 405 -5.70 -14.01 12.63
CA SER A 405 -5.56 -13.30 13.91
C SER A 405 -5.21 -11.84 13.71
N TYR A 406 -5.78 -10.97 14.53
CA TYR A 406 -5.46 -9.55 14.59
C TYR A 406 -4.34 -9.24 15.59
N ARG A 407 -3.51 -8.26 15.26
CA ARG A 407 -2.60 -7.65 16.23
C ARG A 407 -3.38 -6.80 17.22
N SER A 408 -3.00 -6.85 18.48
CA SER A 408 -3.65 -6.05 19.52
C SER A 408 -3.33 -4.55 19.38
N ALA A 409 -4.16 -3.70 19.99
CA ALA A 409 -3.87 -2.25 20.06
C ALA A 409 -2.53 -1.99 20.77
N GLU A 410 -2.17 -2.77 21.79
CA GLU A 410 -0.90 -2.68 22.51
C GLU A 410 0.31 -2.96 21.61
N GLU A 411 0.24 -3.99 20.76
CA GLU A 411 1.29 -4.27 19.78
C GLU A 411 1.47 -3.12 18.79
N ILE A 412 0.37 -2.52 18.32
CA ILE A 412 0.43 -1.37 17.39
C ILE A 412 0.98 -0.13 18.07
N ILE A 413 0.58 0.16 19.32
CA ILE A 413 1.15 1.24 20.14
C ILE A 413 2.66 1.06 20.29
N THR A 414 3.08 -0.14 20.65
CA THR A 414 4.51 -0.47 20.82
C THR A 414 5.28 -0.19 19.54
N ARG A 415 4.77 -0.65 18.38
CA ARG A 415 5.41 -0.41 17.07
C ARG A 415 5.44 1.07 16.71
N LEU A 416 4.35 1.80 16.95
CA LEU A 416 4.32 3.25 16.74
C LEU A 416 5.42 3.94 17.55
N MET A 417 5.50 3.66 18.85
CA MET A 417 6.47 4.30 19.72
C MET A 417 7.91 3.92 19.40
N GLN A 418 8.16 2.66 19.03
CA GLN A 418 9.44 2.22 18.51
C GLN A 418 9.89 3.00 17.27
N ASN A 419 8.97 3.31 16.36
CA ASN A 419 9.28 4.12 15.18
C ASN A 419 9.49 5.60 15.53
N VAL A 420 8.59 6.19 16.32
CA VAL A 420 8.68 7.62 16.68
C VAL A 420 9.97 7.92 17.41
N SER A 421 10.40 7.05 18.33
CA SER A 421 11.66 7.21 19.08
C SER A 421 12.92 7.12 18.23
N ARG A 422 12.80 6.54 17.02
CA ARG A 422 13.91 6.38 16.07
C ARG A 422 13.83 7.30 14.85
N ASN A 423 12.99 8.35 14.92
CA ASN A 423 12.73 9.31 13.84
C ASN A 423 11.78 8.78 12.74
N GLY A 424 11.03 7.72 13.00
CA GLY A 424 10.13 7.09 12.04
C GLY A 424 8.66 7.51 12.17
N CYS A 425 7.88 7.05 11.20
CA CYS A 425 6.41 7.07 11.16
C CYS A 425 5.89 5.64 11.00
N LEU A 426 4.64 5.41 11.38
CA LEU A 426 3.95 4.14 11.17
C LEU A 426 2.87 4.33 10.10
N LEU A 427 2.82 3.43 9.13
CA LEU A 427 1.69 3.27 8.20
C LEU A 427 0.97 1.99 8.56
N LEU A 428 -0.29 2.11 9.00
CA LEU A 428 -1.09 0.98 9.47
C LEU A 428 -2.14 0.60 8.44
N ASN A 429 -2.04 -0.61 7.89
CA ASN A 429 -3.10 -1.19 7.07
C ASN A 429 -4.23 -1.69 7.97
N VAL A 430 -5.45 -1.22 7.71
CA VAL A 430 -6.68 -1.73 8.31
C VAL A 430 -7.33 -2.68 7.31
N THR A 431 -7.11 -3.97 7.52
CA THR A 431 -7.44 -5.01 6.55
C THR A 431 -8.94 -5.10 6.26
N GLN A 432 -9.32 -5.03 4.98
CA GLN A 432 -10.70 -5.06 4.52
C GLN A 432 -11.07 -6.41 3.92
N HIS A 433 -12.31 -6.86 4.17
CA HIS A 433 -12.92 -7.98 3.47
C HIS A 433 -12.99 -7.76 1.95
N GLY A 434 -13.18 -8.82 1.20
CA GLY A 434 -13.39 -8.74 -0.24
C GLY A 434 -14.49 -7.75 -0.65
N ARG A 435 -15.55 -7.62 0.15
CA ARG A 435 -16.69 -6.72 -0.11
C ARG A 435 -16.50 -5.29 0.44
N GLY A 436 -15.37 -5.00 1.07
CA GLY A 436 -14.95 -3.65 1.48
C GLY A 436 -15.26 -3.26 2.93
N ASN A 437 -15.99 -4.07 3.68
CA ASN A 437 -16.20 -3.87 5.12
C ASN A 437 -14.98 -4.37 5.93
N ILE A 438 -14.98 -4.12 7.23
CA ILE A 438 -14.02 -4.67 8.20
C ILE A 438 -14.74 -5.38 9.32
N ASP A 439 -14.04 -6.27 10.02
CA ASP A 439 -14.55 -6.95 11.21
C ASP A 439 -14.78 -5.99 12.37
N ASP A 440 -15.73 -6.33 13.24
CA ASP A 440 -15.98 -5.60 14.49
C ASP A 440 -14.74 -5.59 15.40
N GLU A 441 -13.96 -6.69 15.39
CA GLU A 441 -12.70 -6.78 16.14
C GLU A 441 -11.67 -5.77 15.61
N ALA A 442 -11.47 -5.68 14.31
CA ALA A 442 -10.56 -4.69 13.71
C ALA A 442 -11.00 -3.26 14.04
N ARG A 443 -12.31 -3.00 13.98
CA ARG A 443 -12.88 -1.71 14.36
C ARG A 443 -12.62 -1.38 15.83
N GLN A 444 -12.79 -2.35 16.72
CA GLN A 444 -12.56 -2.16 18.15
C GLN A 444 -11.08 -1.88 18.45
N ILE A 445 -10.16 -2.59 17.80
CA ILE A 445 -8.71 -2.36 17.92
C ILE A 445 -8.35 -0.93 17.48
N CYS A 446 -8.90 -0.45 16.35
CA CYS A 446 -8.69 0.93 15.90
C CYS A 446 -9.18 1.95 16.92
N LEU A 447 -10.33 1.72 17.56
CA LEU A 447 -10.88 2.62 18.56
C LEU A 447 -10.07 2.58 19.88
N ASP A 448 -9.59 1.42 20.28
CA ASP A 448 -8.75 1.26 21.48
C ASP A 448 -7.41 1.95 21.30
N PHE A 449 -6.80 1.79 20.14
CA PHE A 449 -5.59 2.49 19.74
C PHE A 449 -5.81 4.00 19.72
N GLY A 450 -6.92 4.48 19.15
CA GLY A 450 -7.27 5.90 19.11
C GLY A 450 -7.45 6.50 20.48
N ARG A 451 -8.08 5.81 21.43
CA ARG A 451 -8.21 6.28 22.82
C ARG A 451 -6.86 6.48 23.50
N TRP A 452 -5.92 5.59 23.24
CA TRP A 452 -4.55 5.75 23.74
C TRP A 452 -3.86 6.97 23.12
N ILE A 453 -4.00 7.16 21.80
CA ILE A 453 -3.45 8.31 21.08
C ILE A 453 -4.02 9.63 21.65
N ASP A 454 -5.33 9.72 21.86
CA ASP A 454 -5.97 10.94 22.38
C ASP A 454 -5.37 11.40 23.72
N ILE A 455 -5.01 10.43 24.58
CA ILE A 455 -4.39 10.71 25.88
C ILE A 455 -2.91 11.09 25.73
N ASN A 456 -2.20 10.41 24.80
CA ASN A 456 -0.73 10.44 24.73
C ASN A 456 -0.20 11.22 23.51
N GLN A 457 -1.04 12.00 22.84
CA GLN A 457 -0.70 12.65 21.58
C GLN A 457 0.56 13.51 21.61
N GLU A 458 0.90 14.10 22.76
CA GLU A 458 2.11 14.91 22.92
C GLU A 458 3.40 14.08 22.83
N ALA A 459 3.36 12.81 23.22
CA ALA A 459 4.50 11.90 23.09
C ALA A 459 4.67 11.38 21.66
N VAL A 460 3.64 11.57 20.80
CA VAL A 460 3.55 11.00 19.44
C VAL A 460 3.72 12.08 18.37
N TYR A 461 2.69 12.96 18.21
CA TYR A 461 2.69 13.92 17.11
C TYR A 461 3.74 15.02 17.31
N SER A 462 4.40 15.39 16.23
CA SER A 462 5.50 16.35 16.24
C SER A 462 6.68 15.96 17.15
N ALA A 463 6.61 14.81 17.82
CA ALA A 463 7.69 14.33 18.67
C ALA A 463 8.96 14.00 17.84
N ARG A 464 10.10 14.10 18.50
CA ARG A 464 11.42 13.79 17.95
C ARG A 464 12.10 12.76 18.84
N PRO A 465 13.07 12.00 18.34
CA PRO A 465 13.91 11.18 19.18
C PRO A 465 14.52 11.98 20.33
N PHE A 466 14.63 11.34 21.48
CA PHE A 466 15.51 11.81 22.54
C PHE A 466 16.95 11.37 22.22
N ASP A 467 17.92 11.67 23.09
CA ASP A 467 19.34 11.32 22.88
C ASP A 467 19.58 9.81 22.78
N VAL A 468 18.69 9.01 23.37
CA VAL A 468 18.59 7.57 23.22
C VAL A 468 17.14 7.18 22.97
N TRP A 469 16.89 6.16 22.14
CA TRP A 469 15.52 5.74 21.85
C TRP A 469 14.86 4.98 23.01
N GLY A 470 15.64 4.37 23.91
CA GLY A 470 15.15 3.58 25.04
C GLY A 470 15.63 2.12 25.03
N ASN A 471 14.77 1.25 25.48
CA ASN A 471 14.94 -0.21 25.49
C ASN A 471 13.57 -0.90 25.32
N ASN A 472 13.49 -2.19 25.60
CA ASN A 472 12.24 -2.95 25.47
C ASN A 472 11.17 -2.62 26.53
N ASP A 473 11.53 -1.93 27.60
CA ASP A 473 10.60 -1.59 28.69
C ASP A 473 10.18 -0.12 28.64
N VAL A 474 11.10 0.78 28.25
CA VAL A 474 10.87 2.22 28.25
C VAL A 474 11.40 2.85 26.97
N ILE A 475 10.55 3.58 26.29
CA ILE A 475 10.86 4.32 25.06
C ILE A 475 10.82 5.82 25.36
N TYR A 476 11.79 6.58 24.81
CA TYR A 476 11.89 8.02 25.00
C TYR A 476 11.62 8.80 23.73
N THR A 477 10.82 9.85 23.87
CA THR A 477 10.63 10.89 22.85
C THR A 477 10.76 12.27 23.49
N ARG A 478 10.88 13.32 22.67
CA ARG A 478 10.90 14.71 23.16
C ARG A 478 10.04 15.62 22.28
N GLN A 479 9.39 16.58 22.93
CA GLN A 479 8.64 17.66 22.29
C GLN A 479 8.55 18.88 23.19
N GLY A 480 8.70 20.08 22.62
CA GLY A 480 8.45 21.36 23.33
C GLY A 480 9.22 21.53 24.65
N GLY A 481 10.43 20.99 24.76
CA GLY A 481 11.23 21.02 25.99
C GLY A 481 10.89 19.95 27.02
N HIS A 482 9.97 19.04 26.71
CA HIS A 482 9.59 17.90 27.55
C HIS A 482 10.20 16.60 27.01
N ILE A 483 10.54 15.71 27.91
CA ILE A 483 10.92 14.31 27.61
C ILE A 483 9.74 13.44 28.06
N TYR A 484 9.31 12.56 27.15
CA TYR A 484 8.26 11.57 27.38
C TYR A 484 8.90 10.20 27.51
N ALA A 485 8.63 9.54 28.64
CA ALA A 485 9.03 8.15 28.88
C ALA A 485 7.77 7.28 28.77
N VAL A 486 7.69 6.51 27.71
CA VAL A 486 6.57 5.58 27.45
C VAL A 486 6.95 4.20 27.97
N ILE A 487 6.21 3.73 28.97
CA ILE A 487 6.44 2.45 29.61
C ILE A 487 5.60 1.40 28.92
N LEU A 488 6.26 0.44 28.29
CA LEU A 488 5.60 -0.59 27.49
C LEU A 488 4.97 -1.70 28.35
N HIS A 489 5.63 -2.03 29.48
CA HIS A 489 5.18 -3.09 30.38
C HIS A 489 5.05 -2.55 31.81
N PRO A 490 3.92 -1.87 32.14
CA PRO A 490 3.71 -1.32 33.47
C PRO A 490 3.69 -2.43 34.52
N SER A 491 4.41 -2.23 35.60
CA SER A 491 4.46 -3.14 36.76
C SER A 491 4.21 -2.41 38.07
N SER A 492 3.88 -3.12 39.12
CA SER A 492 3.76 -2.56 40.47
C SER A 492 5.12 -2.20 41.11
N ASN A 493 6.24 -2.61 40.51
CA ASN A 493 7.58 -2.28 40.95
C ASN A 493 7.99 -0.88 40.50
N PRO A 494 8.91 -0.22 41.21
CA PRO A 494 9.48 1.03 40.74
C PRO A 494 10.12 0.88 39.38
N ILE A 495 9.76 1.81 38.44
CA ILE A 495 10.30 1.82 37.11
C ILE A 495 11.55 2.67 37.07
N VAL A 496 12.63 2.09 36.60
CA VAL A 496 13.90 2.78 36.42
C VAL A 496 13.89 3.44 35.02
N LEU A 497 14.23 4.71 34.97
CA LEU A 497 14.38 5.48 33.74
C LEU A 497 15.88 5.68 33.45
N PRO A 498 16.55 4.70 32.80
CA PRO A 498 18.01 4.66 32.74
C PRO A 498 18.65 5.82 31.95
N ALA A 499 17.85 6.44 31.05
CA ALA A 499 18.32 7.57 30.26
C ALA A 499 18.24 8.93 30.99
N LEU A 500 17.70 8.95 32.20
CA LEU A 500 17.47 10.20 32.95
C LEU A 500 18.26 10.18 34.27
N SER A 501 18.94 11.28 34.56
CA SER A 501 19.56 11.50 35.89
C SER A 501 18.64 12.35 36.76
N SER A 502 18.85 12.33 38.09
CA SER A 502 18.12 13.19 39.02
C SER A 502 18.31 14.69 38.73
N GLN A 503 19.35 15.07 37.99
CA GLN A 503 19.59 16.44 37.53
C GLN A 503 18.75 16.82 36.29
N SER A 504 18.22 15.84 35.59
CA SER A 504 17.34 16.05 34.41
C SER A 504 15.84 16.21 34.79
N ALA A 505 15.51 16.02 36.04
CA ALA A 505 14.15 15.98 36.58
C ALA A 505 13.83 17.24 37.44
N SER A 506 14.10 18.42 36.89
CA SER A 506 13.74 19.70 37.55
C SER A 506 12.56 20.38 36.83
#